data_578b814fb588a587b3b269b4ecc2cc20
#
_entry.id   578b814fb588a587b3b269b4ecc2cc20
#
_cell.length_a   1.000
_cell.length_b   1.000
_cell.length_c   1.000
_cell.angle_alpha   90.00
_cell.angle_beta   90.00
_cell.angle_gamma   90.00
#
_symmetry.space_group_name_H-M   'P 1'
#
loop_
_entity.id
_entity.type
_entity.pdbx_description
1 polymer ?
#
loop_
_entity_poly.entity_id
_entity_poly.type
_entity_poly.pdbx_seq_one_letter_code
_entity_poly.pdbx_strand_id
1 'polypeptide(L)'
;MNERVEKIRQLLRELEAEIGAGARAEEPDYSANELALLVQQIVDDLQPLLTPYDAAFYWFLFRHSIAKDGQPYLRVSTRHLSRAVVRSSYSQAEENTISLGKVQETIRALETIGAICKEGEPNREGTLYRVMVPNEIEACRQYRTERLALEPELLFPFSGIKVK
;
A
#
# COMPACT_ATOMS: atom_id res chain seq x y z
N MET A 1 51.06 23.58 1.67
CA MET A 1 50.21 22.72 2.51
C MET A 1 48.70 23.07 2.41
N ASN A 2 48.36 24.26 2.02
CA ASN A 2 46.96 24.71 1.90
C ASN A 2 46.18 24.15 0.69
N GLU A 3 46.84 23.96 -0.45
CA GLU A 3 46.15 23.56 -1.68
C GLU A 3 45.50 22.19 -1.63
N ARG A 4 46.12 21.22 -0.97
CA ARG A 4 45.52 19.88 -0.75
C ARG A 4 44.33 19.92 0.21
N VAL A 5 44.38 20.76 1.22
CA VAL A 5 43.30 20.92 2.20
C VAL A 5 42.12 21.62 1.55
N GLU A 6 42.34 22.61 0.70
CA GLU A 6 41.26 23.26 -0.06
C GLU A 6 40.60 22.31 -1.04
N LYS A 7 41.38 21.47 -1.72
CA LYS A 7 40.84 20.46 -2.63
C LYS A 7 40.01 19.39 -1.90
N ILE A 8 40.43 18.97 -0.71
CA ILE A 8 39.64 18.04 0.13
C ILE A 8 38.33 18.70 0.59
N ARG A 9 38.37 19.97 1.00
CA ARG A 9 37.16 20.72 1.39
C ARG A 9 36.20 20.91 0.22
N GLN A 10 36.70 21.10 -0.98
CA GLN A 10 35.86 21.22 -2.18
C GLN A 10 35.22 19.89 -2.50
N LEU A 11 35.96 18.78 -2.49
CA LEU A 11 35.42 17.44 -2.71
C LEU A 11 34.37 17.03 -1.66
N LEU A 12 34.56 17.41 -0.40
CA LEU A 12 33.59 17.19 0.66
C LEU A 12 32.30 17.97 0.41
N ARG A 13 32.38 19.23 -0.02
CA ARG A 13 31.17 20.03 -0.38
C ARG A 13 30.46 19.47 -1.60
N GLU A 14 31.19 19.00 -2.59
CA GLU A 14 30.62 18.34 -3.78
C GLU A 14 29.92 17.03 -3.38
N LEU A 15 30.52 16.24 -2.51
CA LEU A 15 29.92 15.00 -1.97
C LEU A 15 28.69 15.30 -1.09
N GLU A 16 28.75 16.30 -0.23
CA GLU A 16 27.61 16.75 0.57
C GLU A 16 26.47 17.27 -0.30
N ALA A 17 26.77 17.96 -1.40
CA ALA A 17 25.79 18.41 -2.36
C ALA A 17 25.16 17.25 -3.15
N GLU A 18 25.95 16.24 -3.54
CA GLU A 18 25.44 15.02 -4.19
C GLU A 18 24.62 14.17 -3.22
N ILE A 19 25.06 14.01 -1.99
CA ILE A 19 24.29 13.32 -0.93
C ILE A 19 23.00 14.10 -0.63
N GLY A 20 23.08 15.42 -0.51
CA GLY A 20 21.92 16.27 -0.30
C GLY A 20 20.96 16.33 -1.49
N ALA A 21 21.44 16.16 -2.72
CA ALA A 21 20.62 16.07 -3.92
C ALA A 21 20.04 14.67 -4.15
N GLY A 22 20.76 13.61 -3.67
CA GLY A 22 20.30 12.22 -3.73
C GLY A 22 19.45 11.79 -2.53
N ALA A 23 19.57 12.49 -1.42
CA ALA A 23 18.82 12.26 -0.19
C ALA A 23 17.73 13.34 0.02
N ARG A 24 16.97 13.66 -1.02
CA ARG A 24 15.55 13.89 -0.76
C ARG A 24 14.99 12.52 -0.41
N ALA A 25 14.98 12.17 0.86
CA ALA A 25 13.98 11.25 1.36
C ALA A 25 12.66 11.82 0.82
N GLU A 26 12.08 11.18 -0.18
CA GLU A 26 10.76 11.54 -0.68
C GLU A 26 9.91 11.61 0.58
N GLU A 27 9.34 12.78 0.85
CA GLU A 27 8.42 12.93 1.97
C GLU A 27 7.36 11.85 1.77
N PRO A 28 7.00 11.10 2.83
CA PRO A 28 6.01 10.06 2.68
C PRO A 28 4.71 10.67 2.16
N ASP A 29 4.11 10.08 1.14
CA ASP A 29 2.82 10.50 0.58
C ASP A 29 1.71 10.48 1.64
N TYR A 30 1.88 9.63 2.67
CA TYR A 30 0.91 9.44 3.75
C TYR A 30 1.58 9.56 5.11
N SER A 31 1.05 10.43 5.94
CA SER A 31 1.48 10.63 7.33
C SER A 31 0.85 9.58 8.27
N ALA A 32 1.45 9.42 9.45
CA ALA A 32 0.91 8.52 10.46
C ALA A 32 -0.53 8.88 10.90
N ASN A 33 -0.89 10.17 10.86
CA ASN A 33 -2.23 10.63 11.22
C ASN A 33 -3.29 10.26 10.17
N GLU A 34 -2.88 10.11 8.91
CA GLU A 34 -3.77 9.70 7.82
C GLU A 34 -4.01 8.20 7.80
N LEU A 35 -3.09 7.39 8.35
CA LEU A 35 -3.21 5.93 8.36
C LEU A 35 -4.49 5.43 9.00
N ALA A 36 -4.94 6.04 10.11
CA ALA A 36 -6.17 5.64 10.78
C ALA A 36 -7.41 5.85 9.89
N LEU A 37 -7.46 6.99 9.18
CA LEU A 37 -8.52 7.29 8.21
C LEU A 37 -8.46 6.36 7.01
N LEU A 38 -7.26 6.07 6.51
CA LEU A 38 -7.08 5.13 5.40
C LEU A 38 -7.56 3.72 5.77
N VAL A 39 -7.24 3.24 6.98
CA VAL A 39 -7.71 1.94 7.45
C VAL A 39 -9.24 1.90 7.52
N GLN A 40 -9.90 2.95 8.04
CA GLN A 40 -11.36 3.04 8.05
C GLN A 40 -11.93 2.99 6.62
N GLN A 41 -11.39 3.79 5.71
CA GLN A 41 -11.83 3.79 4.32
C GLN A 41 -11.62 2.45 3.63
N ILE A 42 -10.51 1.76 3.90
CA ILE A 42 -10.25 0.43 3.35
C ILE A 42 -11.31 -0.57 3.84
N VAL A 43 -11.61 -0.56 5.14
CA VAL A 43 -12.61 -1.46 5.73
C VAL A 43 -14.01 -1.15 5.21
N ASP A 44 -14.38 0.12 5.13
CA ASP A 44 -15.73 0.55 4.81
C ASP A 44 -16.04 0.54 3.30
N ASP A 45 -15.06 0.90 2.47
CA ASP A 45 -15.30 1.17 1.05
C ASP A 45 -14.65 0.16 0.10
N LEU A 46 -13.48 -0.41 0.46
CA LEU A 46 -12.76 -1.34 -0.42
C LEU A 46 -13.01 -2.80 -0.04
N GLN A 47 -12.91 -3.14 1.23
CA GLN A 47 -13.01 -4.54 1.67
C GLN A 47 -14.34 -5.22 1.28
N PRO A 48 -15.51 -4.54 1.27
CA PRO A 48 -16.76 -5.12 0.77
C PRO A 48 -16.74 -5.51 -0.71
N LEU A 49 -15.84 -4.93 -1.49
CA LEU A 49 -15.69 -5.19 -2.92
C LEU A 49 -14.67 -6.32 -3.22
N LEU A 50 -13.99 -6.82 -2.20
CA LEU A 50 -12.93 -7.81 -2.34
C LEU A 50 -13.36 -9.18 -1.85
N THR A 51 -12.86 -10.23 -2.51
CA THR A 51 -12.91 -11.58 -1.93
C THR A 51 -11.95 -11.67 -0.73
N PRO A 52 -12.10 -12.68 0.16
CA PRO A 52 -11.18 -12.85 1.29
C PRO A 52 -9.70 -12.97 0.87
N TYR A 53 -9.42 -13.59 -0.28
CA TYR A 53 -8.06 -13.68 -0.82
C TYR A 53 -7.55 -12.32 -1.30
N ASP A 54 -8.38 -11.60 -2.06
CA ASP A 54 -8.01 -10.28 -2.57
C ASP A 54 -7.76 -9.31 -1.41
N ALA A 55 -8.60 -9.35 -0.38
CA ALA A 55 -8.43 -8.56 0.84
C ALA A 55 -7.11 -8.90 1.56
N ALA A 56 -6.79 -10.19 1.74
CA ALA A 56 -5.54 -10.59 2.37
C ALA A 56 -4.30 -10.10 1.61
N PHE A 57 -4.33 -10.18 0.28
CA PHE A 57 -3.25 -9.67 -0.57
C PHE A 57 -3.15 -8.15 -0.52
N TYR A 58 -4.28 -7.45 -0.60
CA TYR A 58 -4.29 -5.99 -0.50
C TYR A 58 -3.73 -5.53 0.84
N TRP A 59 -4.16 -6.12 1.97
CA TRP A 59 -3.64 -5.79 3.30
C TRP A 59 -2.15 -6.08 3.45
N PHE A 60 -1.66 -7.17 2.84
CA PHE A 60 -0.22 -7.46 2.80
C PHE A 60 0.53 -6.35 2.05
N LEU A 61 0.07 -5.96 0.87
CA LEU A 61 0.70 -4.92 0.06
C LEU A 61 0.65 -3.57 0.77
N PHE A 62 -0.50 -3.19 1.32
CA PHE A 62 -0.69 -1.96 2.10
C PHE A 62 0.25 -1.89 3.31
N ARG A 63 0.35 -2.98 4.07
CA ARG A 63 1.23 -3.07 5.24
C ARG A 63 2.70 -2.86 4.88
N HIS A 64 3.15 -3.42 3.76
CA HIS A 64 4.55 -3.39 3.35
C HIS A 64 4.91 -2.17 2.48
N SER A 65 3.96 -1.31 2.19
CA SER A 65 4.13 -0.03 1.49
C SER A 65 3.68 1.14 2.37
N ILE A 66 2.46 1.62 2.21
CA ILE A 66 1.90 2.82 2.86
C ILE A 66 2.04 2.77 4.39
N ALA A 67 1.68 1.65 5.02
CA ALA A 67 1.73 1.53 6.47
C ALA A 67 3.16 1.43 7.04
N LYS A 68 4.13 1.04 6.22
CA LYS A 68 5.53 0.87 6.64
C LYS A 68 6.29 2.19 6.62
N ASP A 69 6.24 2.91 5.52
CA ASP A 69 7.07 4.08 5.26
C ASP A 69 6.31 5.28 4.64
N GLY A 70 4.98 5.16 4.51
CA GLY A 70 4.13 6.19 3.93
C GLY A 70 4.18 6.24 2.40
N GLN A 71 4.91 5.33 1.74
CA GLN A 71 5.04 5.29 0.28
C GLN A 71 4.10 4.25 -0.33
N PRO A 72 3.41 4.57 -1.44
CA PRO A 72 2.47 3.63 -2.04
C PRO A 72 3.13 2.53 -2.88
N TYR A 73 4.44 2.48 -2.93
CA TYR A 73 5.19 1.60 -3.82
C TYR A 73 5.74 0.39 -3.08
N LEU A 74 5.58 -0.80 -3.68
CA LEU A 74 6.16 -2.04 -3.20
C LEU A 74 6.66 -2.88 -4.37
N ARG A 75 7.93 -3.31 -4.30
CA ARG A 75 8.47 -4.30 -5.22
C ARG A 75 8.38 -5.68 -4.59
N VAL A 76 7.72 -6.60 -5.28
CA VAL A 76 7.51 -7.95 -4.76
C VAL A 76 7.37 -8.97 -5.89
N SER A 77 7.91 -10.17 -5.68
CA SER A 77 7.76 -11.27 -6.62
C SER A 77 6.51 -12.11 -6.30
N THR A 78 5.93 -12.72 -7.33
CA THR A 78 4.82 -13.68 -7.20
C THR A 78 5.17 -14.82 -6.24
N ARG A 79 6.42 -15.32 -6.28
CA ARG A 79 6.91 -16.36 -5.39
C ARG A 79 6.95 -15.89 -3.93
N HIS A 80 7.33 -14.63 -3.70
CA HIS A 80 7.32 -14.07 -2.34
C HIS A 80 5.88 -13.95 -1.82
N LEU A 81 4.96 -13.43 -2.61
CA LEU A 81 3.54 -13.33 -2.26
C LEU A 81 2.93 -14.71 -1.93
N SER A 82 3.26 -15.73 -2.71
CA SER A 82 2.81 -17.12 -2.48
C SER A 82 3.15 -17.65 -1.08
N ARG A 83 4.27 -17.22 -0.52
CA ARG A 83 4.77 -17.67 0.78
C ARG A 83 4.42 -16.72 1.93
N ALA A 84 4.41 -15.43 1.66
CA ALA A 84 4.28 -14.38 2.67
C ALA A 84 2.83 -14.10 3.06
N VAL A 85 1.88 -14.27 2.13
CA VAL A 85 0.46 -14.12 2.44
C VAL A 85 -0.02 -15.40 3.12
N VAL A 86 -0.18 -15.31 4.43
CA VAL A 86 -0.53 -16.46 5.27
C VAL A 86 -1.99 -16.88 5.01
N ARG A 87 -2.19 -18.16 4.75
CA ARG A 87 -3.51 -18.80 4.81
C ARG A 87 -3.94 -18.93 6.28
N SER A 88 -4.90 -19.71 6.59
CA SER A 88 -5.30 -19.96 7.97
C SER A 88 -4.20 -20.74 8.73
N SER A 89 -3.86 -20.33 9.96
CA SER A 89 -2.98 -21.08 10.87
C SER A 89 -3.56 -22.43 11.32
N TYR A 90 -4.85 -22.65 11.08
CA TYR A 90 -5.54 -23.91 11.40
C TYR A 90 -5.42 -24.98 10.30
N SER A 91 -4.88 -24.65 9.13
CA SER A 91 -4.65 -25.67 8.12
C SER A 91 -3.41 -26.47 8.50
N GLN A 92 -3.59 -27.75 8.81
CA GLN A 92 -2.52 -28.71 9.11
C GLN A 92 -1.71 -29.12 7.85
N ALA A 93 -1.93 -28.44 6.74
CA ALA A 93 -1.16 -28.68 5.52
C ALA A 93 0.28 -28.20 5.73
N GLU A 94 1.24 -29.09 5.56
CA GLU A 94 2.69 -28.84 5.63
C GLU A 94 3.16 -27.76 4.62
N GLU A 95 2.30 -27.36 3.67
CA GLU A 95 2.52 -26.30 2.72
C GLU A 95 1.49 -25.17 2.89
N ASN A 96 1.78 -24.22 3.77
CA ASN A 96 1.03 -22.96 3.91
C ASN A 96 1.28 -21.98 2.73
N THR A 97 1.57 -22.49 1.55
CA THR A 97 1.80 -21.67 0.36
C THR A 97 0.55 -21.57 -0.50
N ILE A 98 0.30 -20.39 -1.03
CA ILE A 98 -0.75 -20.15 -2.03
C ILE A 98 -0.17 -20.52 -3.39
N SER A 99 -0.90 -21.25 -4.23
CA SER A 99 -0.43 -21.61 -5.56
C SER A 99 -0.13 -20.35 -6.41
N LEU A 100 0.89 -20.41 -7.24
CA LEU A 100 1.27 -19.29 -8.11
C LEU A 100 0.13 -18.84 -9.03
N GLY A 101 -0.68 -19.79 -9.50
CA GLY A 101 -1.88 -19.50 -10.29
C GLY A 101 -2.89 -18.66 -9.51
N LYS A 102 -3.13 -18.99 -8.24
CA LYS A 102 -4.04 -18.21 -7.38
C LYS A 102 -3.48 -16.84 -7.06
N VAL A 103 -2.17 -16.71 -6.86
CA VAL A 103 -1.51 -15.40 -6.70
C VAL A 103 -1.72 -14.53 -7.93
N GLN A 104 -1.52 -15.09 -9.13
CA GLN A 104 -1.71 -14.35 -10.39
C GLN A 104 -3.17 -13.94 -10.61
N GLU A 105 -4.11 -14.82 -10.29
CA GLU A 105 -5.55 -14.53 -10.35
C GLU A 105 -5.91 -13.37 -9.44
N THR A 106 -5.47 -13.42 -8.17
CA THR A 106 -5.71 -12.39 -7.17
C THR A 106 -5.09 -11.05 -7.56
N ILE A 107 -3.85 -11.05 -8.06
CA ILE A 107 -3.21 -9.82 -8.55
C ILE A 107 -4.00 -9.21 -9.70
N ARG A 108 -4.47 -10.02 -10.66
CA ARG A 108 -5.31 -9.52 -11.76
C ARG A 108 -6.65 -8.96 -11.27
N ALA A 109 -7.27 -9.60 -10.27
CA ALA A 109 -8.50 -9.09 -9.67
C ALA A 109 -8.29 -7.73 -9.01
N LEU A 110 -7.20 -7.56 -8.23
CA LEU A 110 -6.84 -6.28 -7.62
C LEU A 110 -6.50 -5.21 -8.66
N GLU A 111 -5.84 -5.56 -9.76
CA GLU A 111 -5.59 -4.64 -10.88
C GLU A 111 -6.89 -4.23 -11.57
N THR A 112 -7.80 -5.18 -11.78
CA THR A 112 -9.09 -4.93 -12.45
C THR A 112 -9.97 -3.95 -11.66
N ILE A 113 -10.00 -4.08 -10.32
CA ILE A 113 -10.75 -3.16 -9.47
C ILE A 113 -10.02 -1.81 -9.28
N GLY A 114 -8.75 -1.73 -9.68
CA GLY A 114 -7.92 -0.55 -9.51
C GLY A 114 -7.29 -0.39 -8.13
N ALA A 115 -7.25 -1.47 -7.32
CA ALA A 115 -6.65 -1.46 -5.98
C ALA A 115 -5.11 -1.45 -6.02
N ILE A 116 -4.54 -1.93 -7.11
CA ILE A 116 -3.10 -1.88 -7.40
C ILE A 116 -2.87 -1.54 -8.88
N CYS A 117 -1.70 -0.99 -9.16
CA CYS A 117 -1.22 -0.72 -10.51
C CYS A 117 0.21 -1.22 -10.66
N LYS A 118 0.55 -1.83 -11.80
CA LYS A 118 1.95 -2.18 -12.12
C LYS A 118 2.68 -0.96 -12.61
N GLU A 119 3.88 -0.74 -12.06
CA GLU A 119 4.78 0.35 -12.44
C GLU A 119 6.05 -0.23 -13.07
N GLY A 120 6.26 0.07 -14.36
CA GLY A 120 7.45 -0.35 -15.10
C GLY A 120 7.56 -1.87 -15.32
N GLU A 121 8.73 -2.27 -15.82
CA GLU A 121 9.02 -3.66 -16.15
C GLU A 121 9.45 -4.48 -14.93
N PRO A 122 9.06 -5.77 -14.87
CA PRO A 122 9.53 -6.67 -13.83
C PRO A 122 11.06 -6.84 -13.89
N ASN A 123 11.68 -6.94 -12.73
CA ASN A 123 13.11 -7.27 -12.63
C ASN A 123 13.34 -8.51 -11.76
N ARG A 124 14.61 -8.81 -11.41
CA ARG A 124 14.97 -9.99 -10.60
C ARG A 124 14.33 -9.99 -9.21
N GLU A 125 14.02 -8.82 -8.66
CA GLU A 125 13.39 -8.64 -7.34
C GLU A 125 11.86 -8.74 -7.41
N GLY A 126 11.29 -8.71 -8.61
CA GLY A 126 9.85 -8.81 -8.86
C GLY A 126 9.28 -7.63 -9.60
N THR A 127 7.98 -7.47 -9.49
CA THR A 127 7.20 -6.38 -10.08
C THR A 127 7.03 -5.25 -9.07
N LEU A 128 7.17 -4.01 -9.52
CA LEU A 128 6.84 -2.83 -8.75
C LEU A 128 5.32 -2.61 -8.85
N TYR A 129 4.65 -2.57 -7.71
CA TYR A 129 3.24 -2.22 -7.61
C TYR A 129 3.07 -0.88 -6.90
N ARG A 130 2.16 -0.07 -7.41
CA ARG A 130 1.59 1.05 -6.68
C ARG A 130 0.30 0.59 -6.02
N VAL A 131 0.20 0.76 -4.71
CA VAL A 131 -0.98 0.44 -3.92
C VAL A 131 -1.88 1.68 -3.89
N MET A 132 -3.11 1.53 -4.38
CA MET A 132 -4.09 2.60 -4.46
C MET A 132 -4.94 2.62 -3.19
N VAL A 133 -5.25 3.81 -2.69
CA VAL A 133 -6.16 3.98 -1.55
C VAL A 133 -7.60 4.17 -2.02
N PRO A 134 -8.63 3.92 -1.17
CA PRO A 134 -10.03 3.93 -1.59
C PRO A 134 -10.48 5.22 -2.32
N ASN A 135 -9.93 6.37 -1.96
CA ASN A 135 -10.24 7.63 -2.65
C ASN A 135 -9.72 7.69 -4.10
N GLU A 136 -8.70 6.92 -4.44
CA GLU A 136 -8.14 6.81 -5.78
C GLU A 136 -8.88 5.77 -6.63
N ILE A 137 -9.61 4.83 -6.00
CA ILE A 137 -10.29 3.70 -6.64
C ILE A 137 -11.71 4.09 -7.01
N GLU A 138 -12.04 4.08 -8.32
CA GLU A 138 -13.35 4.46 -8.81
C GLU A 138 -14.48 3.60 -8.24
N ALA A 139 -14.27 2.28 -8.18
CA ALA A 139 -15.25 1.34 -7.62
C ALA A 139 -15.58 1.66 -6.15
N CYS A 140 -14.59 2.09 -5.36
CA CYS A 140 -14.81 2.50 -3.97
C CYS A 140 -15.62 3.79 -3.87
N ARG A 141 -15.36 4.77 -4.75
CA ARG A 141 -16.12 6.02 -4.79
C ARG A 141 -17.57 5.78 -5.15
N GLN A 142 -17.83 4.94 -6.14
CA GLN A 142 -19.19 4.53 -6.54
C GLN A 142 -19.90 3.80 -5.41
N TYR A 143 -19.27 2.78 -4.83
CA TYR A 143 -19.81 2.02 -3.71
C TYR A 143 -20.15 2.92 -2.51
N ARG A 144 -19.26 3.84 -2.14
CA ARG A 144 -19.51 4.82 -1.08
C ARG A 144 -20.73 5.69 -1.38
N THR A 145 -20.85 6.18 -2.60
CA THR A 145 -21.99 7.01 -3.02
C THR A 145 -23.29 6.24 -2.93
N GLU A 146 -23.33 5.00 -3.40
CA GLU A 146 -24.50 4.13 -3.33
C GLU A 146 -24.87 3.82 -1.87
N ARG A 147 -23.90 3.44 -1.04
CA ARG A 147 -24.11 3.15 0.38
C ARG A 147 -24.68 4.35 1.13
N LEU A 148 -24.15 5.55 0.92
CA LEU A 148 -24.61 6.76 1.56
C LEU A 148 -26.01 7.19 1.08
N ALA A 149 -26.38 6.85 -0.15
CA ALA A 149 -27.73 7.08 -0.65
C ALA A 149 -28.77 6.13 -0.03
N LEU A 150 -28.36 4.89 0.30
CA LEU A 150 -29.24 3.87 0.91
C LEU A 150 -29.34 4.02 2.43
N GLU A 151 -28.26 4.44 3.09
CA GLU A 151 -28.15 4.51 4.55
C GLU A 151 -27.60 5.87 5.01
N PRO A 152 -28.37 6.95 4.83
CA PRO A 152 -27.92 8.29 5.20
C PRO A 152 -27.59 8.44 6.72
N GLU A 153 -28.14 7.55 7.55
CA GLU A 153 -27.88 7.53 9.00
C GLU A 153 -26.43 7.12 9.35
N LEU A 154 -25.73 6.41 8.46
CA LEU A 154 -24.32 6.04 8.62
C LEU A 154 -23.37 7.24 8.52
N LEU A 155 -23.82 8.37 7.95
CA LEU A 155 -23.05 9.60 7.87
C LEU A 155 -22.81 10.24 9.26
N PHE A 156 -23.70 9.99 10.24
CA PHE A 156 -23.65 10.57 11.56
C PHE A 156 -23.91 9.54 12.67
N PRO A 157 -23.00 8.57 12.88
CA PRO A 157 -23.22 7.50 13.86
C PRO A 157 -23.34 8.03 15.31
N PHE A 158 -23.04 9.30 15.55
CA PHE A 158 -23.05 9.93 16.88
C PHE A 158 -24.20 10.92 17.13
N SER A 159 -25.12 11.07 16.18
CA SER A 159 -26.28 11.97 16.37
C SER A 159 -27.28 11.50 17.45
N GLY A 160 -27.05 10.33 18.05
CA GLY A 160 -27.88 9.73 19.10
C GLY A 160 -27.41 9.98 20.54
N ILE A 161 -26.29 10.66 20.78
CA ILE A 161 -25.87 10.99 22.15
C ILE A 161 -26.66 12.22 22.62
N LYS A 162 -27.82 11.98 23.20
CA LYS A 162 -28.50 12.98 24.02
C LYS A 162 -27.70 13.15 25.30
N VAL A 163 -26.91 14.23 25.37
CA VAL A 163 -26.32 14.68 26.63
C VAL A 163 -27.50 15.11 27.52
N LYS A 164 -27.70 14.35 28.59
CA LYS A 164 -28.60 14.74 29.67
C LYS A 164 -27.90 15.73 30.60
#